data_3de870b330ceb000d2e77dccfe7885f3
#
_entry.id   3de870b330ceb000d2e77dccfe7885f3
#
_cell.length_a   1.000
_cell.length_b   1.000
_cell.length_c   1.000
_cell.angle_alpha   90.00
_cell.angle_beta   90.00
_cell.angle_gamma   90.00
#
_symmetry.space_group_name_H-M   'P 1'
#
loop_
_entity.id
_entity.type
_entity.pdbx_description
1 polymer ?
#
loop_
_entity_poly.entity_id
_entity_poly.type
_entity_poly.pdbx_seq_one_letter_code
_entity_poly.pdbx_strand_id
1 'polypeptide(L)'
;VPHGVANALLIRQVIKYNAVDCPKKQCIFPQYKFPNAKSKYAQIADELGLGGKNDDEKVELLIDAIDKLMKAVNLPNSIKDFGVTEADFNAKLDHMVELAFDDQCTGANPAYPLMEDIKAIYKDAFEGVVRDYYPAK
;
A
#
# COMPACT_ATOMS: atom_id res chain seq x y z
N VAL A 1 13.64 10.36 5.49
CA VAL A 1 13.65 9.28 4.49
C VAL A 1 13.58 9.90 3.10
N PRO A 2 14.50 9.56 2.17
CA PRO A 2 14.41 10.04 0.78
C PRO A 2 13.10 9.60 0.11
N HIS A 3 12.56 10.43 -0.78
CA HIS A 3 11.24 10.20 -1.40
C HIS A 3 11.11 8.82 -2.09
N GLY A 4 12.10 8.41 -2.88
CA GLY A 4 12.08 7.11 -3.56
C GLY A 4 12.09 5.93 -2.59
N VAL A 5 12.82 6.03 -1.48
CA VAL A 5 12.82 5.00 -0.42
C VAL A 5 11.48 4.97 0.30
N ALA A 6 10.91 6.14 0.62
CA ALA A 6 9.59 6.23 1.26
C ALA A 6 8.50 5.55 0.41
N ASN A 7 8.50 5.79 -0.90
CA ASN A 7 7.58 5.13 -1.82
C ASN A 7 7.77 3.60 -1.82
N ALA A 8 9.01 3.13 -1.85
CA ALA A 8 9.29 1.69 -1.81
C ALA A 8 8.83 1.03 -0.50
N LEU A 9 8.97 1.72 0.63
CA LEU A 9 8.57 1.22 1.94
C LEU A 9 7.04 1.11 2.10
N LEU A 10 6.26 1.89 1.34
CA LEU A 10 4.80 1.96 1.45
C LEU A 10 4.06 1.20 0.34
N ILE A 11 4.70 0.94 -0.81
CA ILE A 11 4.01 0.45 -2.01
C ILE A 11 3.28 -0.88 -1.80
N ARG A 12 3.84 -1.80 -1.02
CA ARG A 12 3.25 -3.12 -0.76
C ARG A 12 1.93 -3.01 -0.01
N GLN A 13 1.91 -2.18 1.03
CA GLN A 13 0.73 -1.90 1.84
C GLN A 13 -0.34 -1.18 1.03
N VAL A 14 0.05 -0.21 0.20
CA VAL A 14 -0.87 0.53 -0.68
C VAL A 14 -1.49 -0.38 -1.73
N ILE A 15 -0.71 -1.26 -2.37
CA ILE A 15 -1.25 -2.27 -3.30
C ILE A 15 -2.28 -3.15 -2.59
N LYS A 16 -1.95 -3.66 -1.41
CA LYS A 16 -2.85 -4.51 -0.63
C LYS A 16 -4.14 -3.78 -0.24
N TYR A 17 -4.03 -2.52 0.17
CA TYR A 17 -5.18 -1.68 0.50
C TYR A 17 -6.10 -1.45 -0.71
N ASN A 18 -5.53 -1.20 -1.88
CA ASN A 18 -6.28 -0.90 -3.10
C ASN A 18 -6.85 -2.16 -3.80
N ALA A 19 -6.27 -3.33 -3.57
CA ALA A 19 -6.62 -4.57 -4.25
C ALA A 19 -7.85 -5.25 -3.62
N VAL A 20 -8.99 -4.56 -3.63
CA VAL A 20 -10.25 -5.03 -3.04
C VAL A 20 -11.38 -4.96 -4.06
N ASP A 21 -12.37 -5.85 -3.91
CA ASP A 21 -13.56 -5.85 -4.78
C ASP A 21 -14.56 -4.76 -4.38
N CYS A 22 -14.59 -4.42 -3.10
CA CYS A 22 -15.52 -3.41 -2.58
C CYS A 22 -14.81 -2.52 -1.55
N PRO A 23 -14.26 -1.38 -1.98
CA PRO A 23 -13.63 -0.43 -1.05
C PRO A 23 -14.65 0.18 -0.09
N LYS A 24 -14.22 0.53 1.12
CA LYS A 24 -15.07 1.21 2.12
C LYS A 24 -15.64 2.52 1.58
N LYS A 25 -14.83 3.26 0.84
CA LYS A 25 -15.20 4.50 0.19
C LYS A 25 -14.53 4.57 -1.18
N GLN A 26 -15.25 5.09 -2.14
CA GLN A 26 -14.79 5.17 -3.53
C GLN A 26 -13.96 6.43 -3.77
N CYS A 27 -13.12 6.38 -4.81
CA CYS A 27 -12.47 7.55 -5.39
C CYS A 27 -13.47 8.69 -5.64
N ILE A 28 -13.04 9.93 -5.41
CA ILE A 28 -13.90 11.11 -5.59
C ILE A 28 -14.17 11.47 -7.06
N PHE A 29 -13.40 10.90 -7.99
CA PHE A 29 -13.56 11.20 -9.41
C PHE A 29 -14.70 10.38 -10.03
N PRO A 30 -15.77 11.02 -10.54
CA PRO A 30 -16.93 10.30 -11.08
C PRO A 30 -16.62 9.53 -12.38
N GLN A 31 -15.54 9.87 -13.07
CA GLN A 31 -15.08 9.16 -14.26
C GLN A 31 -14.43 7.80 -13.94
N TYR A 32 -14.02 7.59 -12.71
CA TYR A 32 -13.41 6.34 -12.28
C TYR A 32 -14.46 5.23 -12.20
N LYS A 33 -14.39 4.30 -13.14
CA LYS A 33 -15.24 3.11 -13.17
C LYS A 33 -14.53 1.98 -12.47
N PHE A 34 -15.06 1.60 -11.35
CA PHE A 34 -14.41 0.64 -10.50
C PHE A 34 -15.40 -0.37 -9.89
N PRO A 35 -14.95 -1.30 -9.07
CA PRO A 35 -13.56 -1.52 -8.68
C PRO A 35 -12.73 -2.17 -9.79
N ASN A 36 -11.57 -1.63 -10.14
CA ASN A 36 -10.69 -2.20 -11.15
C ASN A 36 -9.20 -2.25 -10.74
N ALA A 37 -8.86 -1.74 -9.55
CA ALA A 37 -7.47 -1.73 -9.11
C ALA A 37 -6.91 -3.15 -8.96
N LYS A 38 -7.64 -4.07 -8.34
CA LYS A 38 -7.22 -5.46 -8.16
C LYS A 38 -6.92 -6.14 -9.51
N SER A 39 -7.81 -6.01 -10.48
CA SER A 39 -7.61 -6.61 -11.82
C SER A 39 -6.42 -5.99 -12.56
N LYS A 40 -6.16 -4.70 -12.38
CA LYS A 40 -4.98 -4.05 -12.96
C LYS A 40 -3.68 -4.52 -12.33
N TYR A 41 -3.63 -4.70 -11.02
CA TYR A 41 -2.47 -5.31 -10.36
C TYR A 41 -2.26 -6.75 -10.81
N ALA A 42 -3.34 -7.52 -10.98
CA ALA A 42 -3.27 -8.87 -11.53
C ALA A 42 -2.72 -8.90 -12.95
N GLN A 43 -3.10 -7.94 -13.81
CA GLN A 43 -2.52 -7.79 -15.16
C GLN A 43 -1.01 -7.52 -15.11
N ILE A 44 -0.55 -6.69 -14.18
CA ILE A 44 0.89 -6.47 -13.99
C ILE A 44 1.61 -7.78 -13.62
N ALA A 45 1.02 -8.58 -12.73
CA ALA A 45 1.57 -9.88 -12.37
C ALA A 45 1.62 -10.84 -13.58
N ASP A 46 0.61 -10.81 -14.44
CA ASP A 46 0.61 -11.59 -15.70
C ASP A 46 1.72 -11.15 -16.65
N GLU A 47 1.88 -9.85 -16.87
CA GLU A 47 2.94 -9.28 -17.73
C GLU A 47 4.35 -9.62 -17.19
N LEU A 48 4.50 -9.74 -15.88
CA LEU A 48 5.75 -10.16 -15.25
C LEU A 48 5.94 -11.69 -15.21
N GLY A 49 4.95 -12.47 -15.65
CA GLY A 49 5.02 -13.93 -15.67
C GLY A 49 5.04 -14.56 -14.28
N LEU A 50 4.41 -13.93 -13.28
CA LEU A 50 4.46 -14.40 -11.89
C LEU A 50 3.57 -15.62 -11.61
N GLY A 51 2.60 -15.92 -12.48
CA GLY A 51 1.62 -16.97 -12.27
C GLY A 51 0.42 -16.52 -11.42
N GLY A 52 -0.22 -17.48 -10.74
CA GLY A 52 -1.43 -17.27 -9.95
C GLY A 52 -2.70 -17.72 -10.67
N LYS A 53 -3.64 -18.29 -9.93
CA LYS A 53 -4.88 -18.88 -10.45
C LYS A 53 -6.02 -17.88 -10.57
N ASN A 54 -5.97 -16.82 -9.78
CA ASN A 54 -6.98 -15.77 -9.71
C ASN A 54 -6.32 -14.43 -9.35
N ASP A 55 -7.09 -13.36 -9.40
CA ASP A 55 -6.58 -12.02 -9.16
C ASP A 55 -6.01 -11.84 -7.73
N ASP A 56 -6.59 -12.48 -6.72
CA ASP A 56 -6.08 -12.39 -5.35
C ASP A 56 -4.69 -13.02 -5.23
N GLU A 57 -4.48 -14.22 -5.77
CA GLU A 57 -3.15 -14.84 -5.81
C GLU A 57 -2.14 -14.02 -6.60
N LYS A 58 -2.55 -13.44 -7.74
CA LYS A 58 -1.68 -12.60 -8.56
C LYS A 58 -1.23 -11.34 -7.82
N VAL A 59 -2.11 -10.71 -7.05
CA VAL A 59 -1.76 -9.56 -6.21
C VAL A 59 -0.74 -9.94 -5.13
N GLU A 60 -0.92 -11.08 -4.46
CA GLU A 60 0.06 -11.57 -3.47
C GLU A 60 1.43 -11.83 -4.13
N LEU A 61 1.45 -12.46 -5.30
CA LEU A 61 2.68 -12.70 -6.04
C LEU A 61 3.36 -11.41 -6.50
N LEU A 62 2.59 -10.38 -6.86
CA LEU A 62 3.14 -9.07 -7.18
C LEU A 62 3.78 -8.41 -5.94
N ILE A 63 3.15 -8.47 -4.79
CA ILE A 63 3.69 -7.96 -3.52
C ILE A 63 4.99 -8.70 -3.17
N ASP A 64 5.02 -10.02 -3.31
CA ASP A 64 6.21 -10.84 -3.11
C ASP A 64 7.34 -10.48 -4.09
N ALA A 65 7.02 -10.22 -5.35
CA ALA A 65 8.00 -9.82 -6.35
C ALA A 65 8.63 -8.45 -6.00
N ILE A 66 7.82 -7.51 -5.51
CA ILE A 66 8.32 -6.20 -5.03
C ILE A 66 9.24 -6.40 -3.82
N ASP A 67 8.87 -7.24 -2.85
CA ASP A 67 9.69 -7.56 -1.69
C ASP A 67 11.05 -8.15 -2.09
N LYS A 68 11.05 -9.10 -3.02
CA LYS A 68 12.28 -9.68 -3.58
C LYS A 68 13.15 -8.65 -4.29
N LEU A 69 12.52 -7.76 -5.06
CA LEU A 69 13.25 -6.68 -5.74
C LEU A 69 13.88 -5.71 -4.73
N MET A 70 13.13 -5.29 -3.71
CA MET A 70 13.66 -4.42 -2.65
C MET A 70 14.91 -5.04 -2.00
N LYS A 71 14.86 -6.32 -1.68
CA LYS A 71 16.00 -7.07 -1.13
C LYS A 71 17.18 -7.13 -2.11
N ALA A 72 16.91 -7.40 -3.39
CA ALA A 72 17.94 -7.50 -4.42
C ALA A 72 18.70 -6.18 -4.65
N VAL A 73 18.04 -5.04 -4.46
CA VAL A 73 18.65 -3.71 -4.59
C VAL A 73 19.08 -3.09 -3.25
N ASN A 74 19.09 -3.90 -2.18
CA ASN A 74 19.48 -3.51 -0.82
C ASN A 74 18.66 -2.36 -0.23
N LEU A 75 17.39 -2.26 -0.56
CA LEU A 75 16.47 -1.36 0.14
C LEU A 75 16.03 -1.97 1.48
N PRO A 76 15.85 -1.13 2.52
CA PRO A 76 15.31 -1.59 3.79
C PRO A 76 13.88 -2.13 3.61
N ASN A 77 13.51 -3.12 4.42
CA ASN A 77 12.18 -3.75 4.33
C ASN A 77 11.10 -2.98 5.08
N SER A 78 11.49 -2.13 6.00
CA SER A 78 10.59 -1.37 6.86
C SER A 78 11.14 0.03 7.16
N ILE A 79 10.27 0.91 7.64
CA ILE A 79 10.70 2.24 8.14
C ILE A 79 11.63 2.07 9.33
N LYS A 80 11.42 1.07 10.16
CA LYS A 80 12.27 0.70 11.29
C LYS A 80 13.67 0.27 10.83
N ASP A 81 13.75 -0.60 9.80
CA ASP A 81 15.03 -1.05 9.24
C ASP A 81 15.79 0.10 8.54
N PHE A 82 15.10 1.13 8.07
CA PHE A 82 15.74 2.35 7.59
C PHE A 82 16.44 3.14 8.71
N GLY A 83 16.13 2.86 9.97
CA GLY A 83 16.75 3.49 11.12
C GLY A 83 15.88 4.53 11.84
N VAL A 84 14.59 4.60 11.54
CA VAL A 84 13.64 5.45 12.28
C VAL A 84 13.28 4.75 13.60
N THR A 85 13.49 5.45 14.72
CA THR A 85 13.13 4.89 16.02
C THR A 85 11.61 4.86 16.22
N GLU A 86 11.13 3.93 17.03
CA GLU A 86 9.70 3.85 17.37
C GLU A 86 9.19 5.13 18.05
N ALA A 87 10.02 5.74 18.88
CA ALA A 87 9.67 6.99 19.55
C ALA A 87 9.47 8.14 18.53
N ASP A 88 10.40 8.30 17.59
CA ASP A 88 10.28 9.32 16.55
C ASP A 88 9.11 9.06 15.62
N PHE A 89 8.89 7.79 15.24
CA PHE A 89 7.76 7.39 14.42
C PHE A 89 6.42 7.74 15.11
N ASN A 90 6.24 7.32 16.36
CA ASN A 90 5.01 7.57 17.10
C ASN A 90 4.77 9.07 17.34
N ALA A 91 5.83 9.85 17.58
CA ALA A 91 5.74 11.29 17.77
C ALA A 91 5.25 12.04 16.50
N LYS A 92 5.46 11.47 15.32
CA LYS A 92 5.09 12.09 14.03
C LYS A 92 3.88 11.46 13.36
N LEU A 93 3.47 10.28 13.79
CA LEU A 93 2.47 9.46 13.11
C LEU A 93 1.16 10.20 12.85
N ASP A 94 0.56 10.80 13.87
CA ASP A 94 -0.74 11.47 13.72
C ASP A 94 -0.66 12.67 12.76
N HIS A 95 0.40 13.44 12.86
CA HIS A 95 0.65 14.54 11.92
C HIS A 95 0.87 14.07 10.48
N MET A 96 1.61 12.99 10.27
CA MET A 96 1.77 12.40 8.94
C MET A 96 0.44 11.90 8.37
N VAL A 97 -0.41 11.32 9.21
CA VAL A 97 -1.75 10.86 8.82
C VAL A 97 -2.62 12.04 8.37
N GLU A 98 -2.63 13.12 9.13
CA GLU A 98 -3.36 14.35 8.78
C GLU A 98 -2.89 14.91 7.44
N LEU A 99 -1.58 15.09 7.25
CA LEU A 99 -1.01 15.59 6.00
C LEU A 99 -1.34 14.69 4.81
N ALA A 100 -1.27 13.37 4.98
CA ALA A 100 -1.60 12.43 3.91
C ALA A 100 -3.10 12.41 3.59
N PHE A 101 -3.95 12.60 4.59
CA PHE A 101 -5.39 12.67 4.38
C PHE A 101 -5.81 13.96 3.65
N ASP A 102 -5.17 15.08 4.00
CA ASP A 102 -5.44 16.39 3.40
C ASP A 102 -4.77 16.59 2.02
N ASP A 103 -3.90 15.66 1.62
CA ASP A 103 -3.26 15.73 0.31
C ASP A 103 -4.28 15.62 -0.81
N GLN A 104 -4.20 16.54 -1.78
CA GLN A 104 -5.13 16.60 -2.92
C GLN A 104 -5.16 15.28 -3.74
N CYS A 105 -4.09 14.50 -3.75
CA CYS A 105 -4.00 13.25 -4.49
C CYS A 105 -4.69 12.09 -3.77
N THR A 106 -4.93 12.18 -2.47
CA THR A 106 -5.56 11.12 -1.67
C THR A 106 -6.98 10.82 -2.15
N GLY A 107 -7.73 11.84 -2.55
CA GLY A 107 -9.07 11.66 -3.12
C GLY A 107 -9.08 10.91 -4.46
N ALA A 108 -7.96 10.85 -5.17
CA ALA A 108 -7.80 10.12 -6.43
C ALA A 108 -7.43 8.65 -6.24
N ASN A 109 -7.13 8.22 -5.02
CA ASN A 109 -6.79 6.82 -4.75
C ASN A 109 -7.99 5.91 -5.07
N PRO A 110 -7.78 4.75 -5.73
CA PRO A 110 -8.87 3.82 -6.11
C PRO A 110 -9.81 3.45 -4.96
N ALA A 111 -9.26 3.18 -3.78
CA ALA A 111 -10.01 3.02 -2.54
C ALA A 111 -9.73 4.25 -1.67
N TYR A 112 -10.70 5.15 -1.52
CA TYR A 112 -10.52 6.37 -0.73
C TYR A 112 -10.22 6.01 0.73
N PRO A 113 -9.03 6.32 1.26
CA PRO A 113 -8.66 5.94 2.61
C PRO A 113 -9.25 6.89 3.65
N LEU A 114 -9.69 6.33 4.77
CA LEU A 114 -9.97 7.11 5.97
C LEU A 114 -8.67 7.32 6.76
N MET A 115 -8.65 8.27 7.69
CA MET A 115 -7.46 8.54 8.52
C MET A 115 -6.97 7.29 9.27
N GLU A 116 -7.90 6.46 9.75
CA GLU A 116 -7.57 5.19 10.42
C GLU A 116 -6.88 4.19 9.47
N ASP A 117 -7.26 4.16 8.19
CA ASP A 117 -6.64 3.29 7.19
C ASP A 117 -5.21 3.75 6.88
N ILE A 118 -5.02 5.06 6.70
CA ILE A 118 -3.69 5.66 6.50
C ILE A 118 -2.78 5.36 7.69
N LYS A 119 -3.30 5.48 8.91
CA LYS A 119 -2.57 5.17 10.13
C LYS A 119 -2.16 3.69 10.20
N ALA A 120 -3.05 2.78 9.79
CA ALA A 120 -2.75 1.36 9.73
C ALA A 120 -1.66 1.05 8.69
N ILE A 121 -1.74 1.65 7.50
CA ILE A 121 -0.73 1.53 6.44
C ILE A 121 0.65 1.99 6.94
N TYR A 122 0.74 3.14 7.60
CA TYR A 122 2.01 3.63 8.16
C TYR A 122 2.58 2.69 9.22
N LYS A 123 1.74 2.17 10.12
CA LYS A 123 2.17 1.21 11.16
C LYS A 123 2.70 -0.08 10.55
N ASP A 124 2.01 -0.62 9.55
CA ASP A 124 2.44 -1.82 8.86
C ASP A 124 3.74 -1.60 8.08
N ALA A 125 3.90 -0.44 7.44
CA ALA A 125 5.15 -0.06 6.80
C ALA A 125 6.31 0.15 7.80
N PHE A 126 6.01 0.63 9.01
CA PHE A 126 7.00 0.74 10.08
C PHE A 126 7.55 -0.64 10.49
N GLU A 127 6.68 -1.64 10.61
CA GLU A 127 7.08 -3.02 10.93
C GLU A 127 7.50 -3.86 9.72
N GLY A 128 7.26 -3.37 8.50
CA GLY A 128 7.58 -4.10 7.25
C GLY A 128 6.63 -5.26 6.96
N VAL A 129 5.40 -5.21 7.46
CA VAL A 129 4.37 -6.24 7.26
C VAL A 129 3.30 -5.77 6.29
N VAL A 130 2.60 -6.71 5.69
CA VAL A 130 1.44 -6.47 4.82
C VAL A 130 0.27 -7.27 5.37
N ARG A 131 -0.84 -6.59 5.68
CA ARG A 131 -2.04 -7.19 6.27
C ARG A 131 -3.27 -6.92 5.42
N ASP A 132 -4.34 -7.67 5.67
CA ASP A 132 -5.65 -7.33 5.13
C ASP A 132 -6.24 -6.14 5.89
N TYR A 133 -6.57 -5.08 5.13
CA TYR A 133 -7.19 -3.86 5.69
C TYR A 133 -8.72 -3.92 5.70
N TYR A 134 -9.28 -4.96 5.12
CA TYR A 134 -10.71 -5.23 5.04
C TYR A 134 -10.96 -6.62 5.66
N PRO A 135 -11.28 -6.68 6.96
CA PRO A 135 -11.56 -7.96 7.61
C PRO A 135 -12.74 -8.64 6.93
N ALA A 136 -12.67 -9.96 6.81
CA ALA A 136 -13.78 -10.77 6.32
C ALA A 136 -15.03 -10.50 7.16
N LYS A 137 -16.18 -10.28 6.48
CA LYS A 137 -17.46 -10.10 7.13
C LYS A 137 -17.94 -11.39 7.73
#